data_3c633aac365049319d9884571a8157c6
#
_entry.id   3c633aac365049319d9884571a8157c6
#
_cell.length_a   1.000
_cell.length_b   1.000
_cell.length_c   1.000
_cell.angle_alpha   90.00
_cell.angle_beta   90.00
_cell.angle_gamma   90.00
#
_symmetry.space_group_name_H-M   'P 1'
#
loop_
_entity.id
_entity.type
_entity.pdbx_description
1 polymer ?
#
loop_
_entity_poly.entity_id
_entity_poly.type
_entity_poly.pdbx_seq_one_letter_code
_entity_poly.pdbx_strand_id
1 'polypeptide(L)'
;MSREILPWRKIESHKIADCKVFSLERNRALMPTGEANRAFDFYVLHPSHWCNVIPITDDGRVVFIEQYRHGIEKVTLEIPGGAVDPEDPSSQYAAGRELFEETGFVANELTFIGRNHPNPALQSNFCDTFLARAAKQVCEPTFKGAEDIKIKLVELDEVPNLIASGAITHALVLVAFYFLQIHELKIGTPKPE
;
A
#
# COMPACT_ATOMS: atom_id res chain seq x y z
N MET A 1 -34.48 10.46 13.14
CA MET A 1 -33.37 11.38 12.77
C MET A 1 -32.07 10.61 12.78
N SER A 2 -31.36 10.52 11.68
CA SER A 2 -30.04 9.88 11.62
C SER A 2 -29.05 10.73 12.42
N ARG A 3 -28.36 10.11 13.39
CA ARG A 3 -27.30 10.76 14.17
C ARG A 3 -26.10 10.99 13.25
N GLU A 4 -25.67 12.22 13.08
CA GLU A 4 -24.41 12.55 12.40
C GLU A 4 -23.21 12.16 13.26
N ILE A 5 -22.20 11.56 12.65
CA ILE A 5 -20.93 11.23 13.31
C ILE A 5 -20.02 12.45 13.20
N LEU A 6 -19.65 13.02 14.33
CA LEU A 6 -18.78 14.18 14.40
C LEU A 6 -17.32 13.77 14.68
N PRO A 7 -16.33 14.54 14.19
CA PRO A 7 -14.92 14.26 14.46
C PRO A 7 -14.58 14.48 15.94
N TRP A 8 -13.70 13.63 16.45
CA TRP A 8 -13.17 13.76 17.81
C TRP A 8 -12.13 14.86 17.87
N ARG A 9 -12.13 15.64 18.96
CA ARG A 9 -11.12 16.66 19.18
C ARG A 9 -9.93 16.10 19.94
N LYS A 10 -8.78 15.94 19.27
CA LYS A 10 -7.51 15.58 19.92
C LYS A 10 -7.08 16.72 20.85
N ILE A 11 -6.81 16.42 22.13
CA ILE A 11 -6.44 17.38 23.17
C ILE A 11 -5.02 17.19 23.66
N GLU A 12 -4.45 15.98 23.49
CA GLU A 12 -3.10 15.66 23.88
C GLU A 12 -2.53 14.61 22.92
N SER A 13 -1.23 14.66 22.64
CA SER A 13 -0.48 13.65 21.93
C SER A 13 0.83 13.39 22.65
N HIS A 14 1.16 12.12 22.84
CA HIS A 14 2.40 11.71 23.49
C HIS A 14 3.06 10.57 22.70
N LYS A 15 4.30 10.82 22.24
CA LYS A 15 5.09 9.78 21.55
C LYS A 15 5.51 8.73 22.59
N ILE A 16 5.14 7.47 22.36
CA ILE A 16 5.47 6.32 23.23
C ILE A 16 6.76 5.66 22.78
N ALA A 17 6.90 5.47 21.47
CA ALA A 17 8.05 4.80 20.87
C ALA A 17 8.39 5.42 19.52
N ASP A 18 9.68 5.35 19.17
CA ASP A 18 10.21 5.70 17.87
C ASP A 18 10.98 4.48 17.36
N CYS A 19 10.38 3.79 16.38
CA CYS A 19 10.96 2.64 15.72
C CYS A 19 11.46 3.08 14.33
N LYS A 20 12.45 2.39 13.80
CA LYS A 20 13.03 2.74 12.49
C LYS A 20 11.99 2.89 11.37
N VAL A 21 10.91 2.09 11.41
CA VAL A 21 9.90 2.00 10.34
C VAL A 21 8.56 2.66 10.68
N PHE A 22 8.35 3.02 11.95
CA PHE A 22 7.16 3.76 12.41
C PHE A 22 7.39 4.40 13.76
N SER A 23 6.60 5.40 14.12
CA SER A 23 6.44 5.86 15.51
C SER A 23 5.09 5.46 16.07
N LEU A 24 5.00 5.32 17.39
CA LEU A 24 3.77 5.04 18.13
C LEU A 24 3.42 6.23 19.01
N GLU A 25 2.21 6.76 18.85
CA GLU A 25 1.67 7.82 19.70
C GLU A 25 0.43 7.36 20.45
N ARG A 26 0.30 7.86 21.69
CA ARG A 26 -0.96 7.87 22.44
C ARG A 26 -1.61 9.24 22.26
N ASN A 27 -2.78 9.26 21.64
CA ASN A 27 -3.60 10.45 21.43
C ASN A 27 -4.78 10.43 22.39
N ARG A 28 -4.94 11.49 23.20
CA ARG A 28 -6.12 11.68 24.02
C ARG A 28 -7.10 12.57 23.31
N ALA A 29 -8.34 12.09 23.15
CA ALA A 29 -9.36 12.81 22.41
C ALA A 29 -10.70 12.88 23.16
N LEU A 30 -11.37 14.01 23.02
CA LEU A 30 -12.69 14.25 23.59
C LEU A 30 -13.78 13.73 22.66
N MET A 31 -14.72 13.01 23.24
CA MET A 31 -15.92 12.55 22.53
C MET A 31 -16.77 13.76 22.13
N PRO A 32 -17.19 13.87 20.84
CA PRO A 32 -17.92 15.04 20.35
C PRO A 32 -19.38 15.11 20.82
N THR A 33 -19.94 13.97 21.27
CA THR A 33 -21.35 13.85 21.69
C THR A 33 -21.43 12.98 22.95
N GLY A 34 -22.39 13.31 23.85
CA GLY A 34 -22.62 12.56 25.08
C GLY A 34 -22.29 13.40 26.33
N GLU A 35 -21.89 12.75 27.44
CA GLU A 35 -21.49 13.43 28.67
C GLU A 35 -20.33 14.38 28.38
N ALA A 36 -20.51 15.64 28.70
CA ALA A 36 -19.51 16.69 28.49
C ALA A 36 -18.16 16.28 29.09
N ASN A 37 -17.09 16.38 28.28
CA ASN A 37 -15.70 16.17 28.65
C ASN A 37 -15.23 14.71 28.87
N ARG A 38 -15.94 13.70 28.35
CA ARG A 38 -15.40 12.35 28.38
C ARG A 38 -14.27 12.19 27.35
N ALA A 39 -13.04 11.93 27.84
CA ALA A 39 -11.86 11.73 27.02
C ALA A 39 -11.42 10.26 27.03
N PHE A 40 -10.86 9.81 25.91
CA PHE A 40 -10.34 8.45 25.72
C PHE A 40 -8.95 8.51 25.10
N ASP A 41 -8.18 7.48 25.36
CA ASP A 41 -6.84 7.32 24.79
C ASP A 41 -6.92 6.39 23.56
N PHE A 42 -6.28 6.81 22.47
CA PHE A 42 -6.14 6.07 21.21
C PHE A 42 -4.66 5.92 20.89
N TYR A 43 -4.28 4.76 20.39
CA TYR A 43 -2.91 4.46 20.02
C TYR A 43 -2.82 4.44 18.50
N VAL A 44 -1.89 5.25 17.95
CA VAL A 44 -1.75 5.43 16.51
C VAL A 44 -0.31 5.16 16.08
N LEU A 45 -0.15 4.30 15.10
CA LEU A 45 1.10 4.06 14.40
C LEU A 45 1.24 5.08 13.27
N HIS A 46 2.43 5.67 13.15
CA HIS A 46 2.78 6.61 12.09
C HIS A 46 3.92 6.02 11.24
N PRO A 47 3.65 5.08 10.33
CA PRO A 47 4.62 4.65 9.34
C PRO A 47 4.70 5.67 8.20
N SER A 48 5.70 5.53 7.32
CA SER A 48 5.74 6.23 6.03
C SER A 48 4.49 5.91 5.21
N HIS A 49 4.16 6.76 4.24
CA HIS A 49 3.19 6.40 3.21
C HIS A 49 3.76 5.26 2.36
N TRP A 50 2.89 4.48 1.74
CA TRP A 50 3.28 3.36 0.91
C TRP A 50 2.82 3.55 -0.53
N CYS A 51 3.48 2.87 -1.43
CA CYS A 51 3.05 2.72 -2.81
C CYS A 51 3.21 1.28 -3.26
N ASN A 52 2.40 0.87 -4.22
CA ASN A 52 2.58 -0.36 -4.96
C ASN A 52 2.27 -0.14 -6.44
N VAL A 53 2.73 -1.06 -7.26
CA VAL A 53 2.52 -1.00 -8.70
C VAL A 53 2.11 -2.36 -9.24
N ILE A 54 1.13 -2.39 -10.15
CA ILE A 54 0.76 -3.58 -10.93
C ILE A 54 1.49 -3.48 -12.28
N PRO A 55 2.63 -4.16 -12.44
CA PRO A 55 3.34 -4.14 -13.70
C PRO A 55 2.80 -5.25 -14.60
N ILE A 56 2.34 -4.87 -15.79
CA ILE A 56 1.83 -5.80 -16.82
C ILE A 56 2.77 -5.72 -18.02
N THR A 57 3.33 -6.85 -18.39
CA THR A 57 4.21 -7.00 -19.55
C THR A 57 3.45 -6.92 -20.87
N ASP A 58 4.16 -6.77 -22.00
CA ASP A 58 3.54 -6.70 -23.35
C ASP A 58 2.76 -7.97 -23.70
N ASP A 59 3.15 -9.13 -23.14
CA ASP A 59 2.48 -10.41 -23.32
C ASP A 59 1.37 -10.71 -22.31
N GLY A 60 0.99 -9.70 -21.48
CA GLY A 60 -0.18 -9.76 -20.59
C GLY A 60 0.07 -10.37 -19.22
N ARG A 61 1.33 -10.65 -18.86
CA ARG A 61 1.67 -11.21 -17.53
C ARG A 61 1.92 -10.11 -16.51
N VAL A 62 1.47 -10.35 -15.29
CA VAL A 62 1.75 -9.50 -14.12
C VAL A 62 3.09 -9.91 -13.52
N VAL A 63 3.93 -8.92 -13.20
CA VAL A 63 5.18 -9.12 -12.47
C VAL A 63 4.88 -9.15 -10.98
N PHE A 64 4.87 -10.33 -10.39
CA PHE A 64 4.76 -10.54 -8.95
C PHE A 64 6.12 -10.73 -8.32
N ILE A 65 6.15 -10.57 -6.99
CA ILE A 65 7.28 -10.90 -6.13
C ILE A 65 6.84 -11.88 -5.04
N GLU A 66 7.71 -12.81 -4.67
CA GLU A 66 7.59 -13.62 -3.47
C GLU A 66 8.56 -13.06 -2.43
N GLN A 67 8.07 -12.72 -1.24
CA GLN A 67 8.85 -12.12 -0.16
C GLN A 67 8.41 -12.68 1.20
N TYR A 68 9.37 -12.88 2.13
CA TYR A 68 9.07 -13.27 3.50
C TYR A 68 8.60 -12.08 4.33
N ARG A 69 7.42 -12.18 4.92
CA ARG A 69 6.85 -11.16 5.79
C ARG A 69 6.91 -11.57 7.26
N HIS A 70 7.77 -10.90 8.03
CA HIS A 70 8.02 -11.19 9.44
C HIS A 70 6.77 -11.07 10.32
N GLY A 71 5.82 -10.18 9.99
CA GLY A 71 4.60 -9.97 10.77
C GLY A 71 3.65 -11.18 10.79
N ILE A 72 3.71 -12.02 9.78
CA ILE A 72 2.88 -13.24 9.66
C ILE A 72 3.74 -14.51 9.53
N GLU A 73 5.06 -14.38 9.53
CA GLU A 73 6.05 -15.47 9.45
C GLU A 73 5.84 -16.38 8.22
N LYS A 74 5.53 -15.80 7.07
CA LYS A 74 5.25 -16.53 5.81
C LYS A 74 5.82 -15.81 4.60
N VAL A 75 6.10 -16.59 3.56
CA VAL A 75 6.31 -16.06 2.21
C VAL A 75 4.95 -15.69 1.62
N THR A 76 4.84 -14.50 1.06
CA THR A 76 3.64 -13.97 0.43
C THR A 76 3.90 -13.68 -1.04
N LEU A 77 2.85 -13.83 -1.86
CA LEU A 77 2.86 -13.41 -3.25
C LEU A 77 2.27 -12.00 -3.34
N GLU A 78 3.08 -11.05 -3.80
CA GLU A 78 2.78 -9.62 -3.79
C GLU A 78 3.12 -8.97 -5.12
N ILE A 79 2.65 -7.75 -5.33
CA ILE A 79 3.12 -6.86 -6.40
C ILE A 79 4.24 -5.98 -5.84
N PRO A 80 5.17 -5.50 -6.67
CA PRO A 80 6.24 -4.60 -6.23
C PRO A 80 5.72 -3.35 -5.52
N GLY A 81 6.43 -2.93 -4.48
CA GLY A 81 6.08 -1.73 -3.73
C GLY A 81 6.75 -1.65 -2.36
N GLY A 82 6.74 -0.43 -1.82
CA GLY A 82 7.40 -0.14 -0.56
C GLY A 82 7.03 1.20 0.04
N ALA A 83 7.90 1.71 0.87
CA ALA A 83 7.75 3.01 1.50
C ALA A 83 8.02 4.14 0.50
N VAL A 84 7.28 5.23 0.63
CA VAL A 84 7.63 6.50 0.02
C VAL A 84 8.65 7.15 0.94
N ASP A 85 9.89 7.26 0.46
CA ASP A 85 10.97 7.87 1.21
C ASP A 85 10.83 9.40 1.23
N PRO A 86 11.36 10.09 2.27
CA PRO A 86 11.31 11.56 2.33
C PRO A 86 11.96 12.26 1.12
N GLU A 87 12.89 11.60 0.47
CA GLU A 87 13.63 12.09 -0.71
C GLU A 87 12.86 11.85 -2.01
N ASP A 88 11.85 10.99 -2.01
CA ASP A 88 11.04 10.73 -3.20
C ASP A 88 10.14 11.95 -3.51
N PRO A 89 10.19 12.50 -4.71
CA PRO A 89 9.40 13.68 -5.06
C PRO A 89 7.88 13.41 -5.12
N SER A 90 7.50 12.14 -5.24
CA SER A 90 6.10 11.70 -5.27
C SER A 90 5.98 10.19 -5.03
N SER A 91 4.79 9.72 -4.67
CA SER A 91 4.50 8.28 -4.56
C SER A 91 4.60 7.55 -5.92
N GLN A 92 4.36 8.25 -7.03
CA GLN A 92 4.57 7.72 -8.39
C GLN A 92 6.05 7.46 -8.66
N TYR A 93 6.93 8.36 -8.24
CA TYR A 93 8.38 8.17 -8.35
C TYR A 93 8.83 6.98 -7.49
N ALA A 94 8.37 6.91 -6.23
CA ALA A 94 8.63 5.80 -5.33
C ALA A 94 8.21 4.46 -5.95
N ALA A 95 7.00 4.38 -6.52
CA ALA A 95 6.50 3.18 -7.18
C ALA A 95 7.37 2.73 -8.35
N GLY A 96 7.87 3.68 -9.16
CA GLY A 96 8.82 3.38 -10.25
C GLY A 96 10.18 2.91 -9.74
N ARG A 97 10.68 3.52 -8.66
CA ARG A 97 11.93 3.13 -7.99
C ARG A 97 11.82 1.70 -7.43
N GLU A 98 10.75 1.40 -6.69
CA GLU A 98 10.51 0.06 -6.11
C GLU A 98 10.35 -1.00 -7.20
N LEU A 99 9.60 -0.71 -8.28
CA LEU A 99 9.49 -1.63 -9.41
C LEU A 99 10.87 -1.98 -9.98
N PHE A 100 11.72 -0.96 -10.17
CA PHE A 100 13.05 -1.16 -10.71
C PHE A 100 13.97 -1.91 -9.74
N GLU A 101 14.02 -1.52 -8.48
CA GLU A 101 14.90 -2.11 -7.46
C GLU A 101 14.56 -3.57 -7.18
N GLU A 102 13.27 -3.87 -6.98
CA GLU A 102 12.81 -5.21 -6.63
C GLU A 102 12.76 -6.19 -7.81
N THR A 103 12.63 -5.68 -9.05
CA THR A 103 12.36 -6.57 -10.19
C THR A 103 13.26 -6.34 -11.41
N GLY A 104 13.95 -5.21 -11.50
CA GLY A 104 14.66 -4.81 -12.71
C GLY A 104 13.73 -4.42 -13.87
N PHE A 105 12.41 -4.32 -13.64
CA PHE A 105 11.43 -3.88 -14.63
C PHE A 105 11.26 -2.37 -14.61
N VAL A 106 10.95 -1.82 -15.79
CA VAL A 106 10.57 -0.41 -15.99
C VAL A 106 9.34 -0.34 -16.88
N ALA A 107 8.60 0.76 -16.79
CA ALA A 107 7.53 1.10 -17.72
C ALA A 107 7.64 2.58 -18.11
N ASN A 108 7.14 2.94 -19.30
CA ASN A 108 7.18 4.32 -19.77
C ASN A 108 6.25 5.24 -18.97
N GLU A 109 5.17 4.68 -18.44
CA GLU A 109 4.15 5.43 -17.69
C GLU A 109 3.64 4.59 -16.52
N LEU A 110 3.47 5.25 -15.38
CA LEU A 110 2.75 4.73 -14.23
C LEU A 110 1.47 5.54 -14.05
N THR A 111 0.34 4.89 -14.23
CA THR A 111 -0.98 5.52 -14.06
C THR A 111 -1.48 5.30 -12.65
N PHE A 112 -1.78 6.39 -11.91
CA PHE A 112 -2.42 6.29 -10.60
C PHE A 112 -3.84 5.71 -10.76
N ILE A 113 -4.14 4.62 -10.04
CA ILE A 113 -5.45 3.95 -10.13
C ILE A 113 -6.22 3.91 -8.81
N GLY A 114 -5.59 4.26 -7.69
CA GLY A 114 -6.32 4.36 -6.42
C GLY A 114 -5.44 4.62 -5.21
N ARG A 115 -6.09 5.07 -4.13
CA ARG A 115 -5.52 5.27 -2.78
C ARG A 115 -6.38 4.58 -1.75
N ASN A 116 -5.78 3.93 -0.79
CA ASN A 116 -6.47 3.38 0.36
C ASN A 116 -5.71 3.63 1.66
N HIS A 117 -6.41 3.55 2.78
CA HIS A 117 -5.82 3.53 4.11
C HIS A 117 -5.71 2.07 4.58
N PRO A 118 -4.49 1.54 4.79
CA PRO A 118 -4.28 0.12 5.11
C PRO A 118 -5.01 -0.33 6.36
N ASN A 119 -4.97 0.47 7.41
CA ASN A 119 -5.67 0.21 8.66
C ASN A 119 -6.03 1.53 9.37
N PRO A 120 -7.10 2.23 8.96
CA PRO A 120 -7.43 3.56 9.50
C PRO A 120 -7.81 3.57 10.98
N ALA A 121 -8.02 2.40 11.59
CA ALA A 121 -8.24 2.29 13.03
C ALA A 121 -6.96 2.45 13.86
N LEU A 122 -5.80 2.14 13.27
CA LEU A 122 -4.50 2.11 13.98
C LEU A 122 -3.40 2.89 13.27
N GLN A 123 -3.50 3.10 11.95
CA GLN A 123 -2.41 3.67 11.14
C GLN A 123 -2.85 4.98 10.50
N SER A 124 -1.90 5.92 10.40
CA SER A 124 -2.15 7.25 9.82
C SER A 124 -1.76 7.35 8.33
N ASN A 125 -1.12 6.33 7.78
CA ASN A 125 -0.64 6.35 6.41
C ASN A 125 -1.70 5.93 5.38
N PHE A 126 -1.37 6.17 4.13
CA PHE A 126 -2.08 5.63 2.97
C PHE A 126 -1.15 4.78 2.11
N CYS A 127 -1.74 4.04 1.17
CA CYS A 127 -1.05 3.36 0.10
C CYS A 127 -1.62 3.81 -1.25
N ASP A 128 -0.75 4.28 -2.14
CA ASP A 128 -1.07 4.63 -3.52
C ASP A 128 -0.79 3.44 -4.44
N THR A 129 -1.75 3.14 -5.31
CA THR A 129 -1.62 2.06 -6.29
C THR A 129 -1.47 2.62 -7.70
N PHE A 130 -0.47 2.11 -8.41
CA PHE A 130 -0.18 2.47 -9.79
C PHE A 130 -0.31 1.27 -10.72
N LEU A 131 -0.69 1.52 -11.97
CA LEU A 131 -0.67 0.58 -13.07
C LEU A 131 0.49 0.93 -14.00
N ALA A 132 1.33 -0.05 -14.33
CA ALA A 132 2.42 0.06 -15.27
C ALA A 132 2.19 -0.93 -16.42
N ARG A 133 1.78 -0.43 -17.59
CA ARG A 133 1.61 -1.27 -18.78
C ARG A 133 2.89 -1.33 -19.61
N ALA A 134 3.00 -2.41 -20.41
CA ALA A 134 4.17 -2.68 -21.24
C ALA A 134 5.49 -2.67 -20.43
N ALA A 135 5.42 -3.20 -19.21
CA ALA A 135 6.59 -3.32 -18.35
C ALA A 135 7.64 -4.26 -18.96
N LYS A 136 8.91 -3.85 -18.96
CA LYS A 136 10.03 -4.58 -19.56
C LYS A 136 11.15 -4.72 -18.55
N GLN A 137 11.71 -5.92 -18.45
CA GLN A 137 12.91 -6.12 -17.65
C GLN A 137 14.13 -5.57 -18.41
N VAL A 138 14.87 -4.68 -17.76
CA VAL A 138 16.05 -4.04 -18.33
C VAL A 138 17.35 -4.45 -17.64
N CYS A 139 17.26 -5.01 -16.44
CA CYS A 139 18.39 -5.57 -15.69
C CYS A 139 17.92 -6.61 -14.69
N GLU A 140 18.86 -7.28 -14.03
CA GLU A 140 18.58 -8.07 -12.84
C GLU A 140 18.23 -7.13 -11.66
N PRO A 141 17.38 -7.57 -10.72
CA PRO A 141 17.01 -6.77 -9.55
C PRO A 141 18.23 -6.46 -8.68
N THR A 142 18.16 -5.35 -7.97
CA THR A 142 19.22 -4.92 -7.05
C THR A 142 18.64 -4.77 -5.65
N PHE A 143 18.74 -5.81 -4.85
CA PHE A 143 18.20 -5.83 -3.51
C PHE A 143 19.02 -4.98 -2.55
N LYS A 144 18.34 -4.30 -1.64
CA LYS A 144 18.95 -3.49 -0.60
C LYS A 144 18.72 -4.10 0.79
N GLY A 145 19.74 -4.07 1.61
CA GLY A 145 19.63 -4.48 3.02
C GLY A 145 19.31 -5.97 3.20
N ALA A 146 18.16 -6.28 3.79
CA ALA A 146 17.71 -7.64 4.12
C ALA A 146 16.62 -8.13 3.16
N GLU A 147 16.51 -7.56 1.98
CA GLU A 147 15.54 -7.99 0.97
C GLU A 147 15.99 -9.32 0.34
N ASP A 148 15.08 -10.27 0.33
CA ASP A 148 15.20 -11.56 -0.35
C ASP A 148 13.91 -11.78 -1.13
N ILE A 149 13.97 -11.46 -2.42
CA ILE A 149 12.80 -11.36 -3.30
C ILE A 149 12.99 -12.27 -4.49
N LYS A 150 11.94 -13.01 -4.85
CA LYS A 150 11.88 -13.81 -6.05
C LYS A 150 10.79 -13.32 -6.99
N ILE A 151 11.15 -13.01 -8.23
CA ILE A 151 10.21 -12.59 -9.26
C ILE A 151 9.39 -13.77 -9.77
N LYS A 152 8.10 -13.56 -9.99
CA LYS A 152 7.18 -14.52 -10.57
C LYS A 152 6.27 -13.85 -11.59
N LEU A 153 6.31 -14.32 -12.83
CA LEU A 153 5.40 -13.85 -13.87
C LEU A 153 4.16 -14.74 -13.89
N VAL A 154 2.98 -14.10 -13.84
CA VAL A 154 1.67 -14.78 -13.79
C VAL A 154 0.74 -14.14 -14.81
N GLU A 155 0.03 -14.96 -15.58
CA GLU A 155 -1.02 -14.47 -16.47
C GLU A 155 -2.05 -13.65 -15.68
N LEU A 156 -2.45 -12.49 -16.22
CA LEU A 156 -3.41 -11.61 -15.54
C LEU A 156 -4.72 -12.34 -15.21
N ASP A 157 -5.16 -13.22 -16.11
CA ASP A 157 -6.41 -13.98 -15.97
C ASP A 157 -6.35 -15.04 -14.85
N GLU A 158 -5.15 -15.42 -14.38
CA GLU A 158 -4.96 -16.35 -13.26
C GLU A 158 -5.04 -15.65 -11.88
N VAL A 159 -4.96 -14.33 -11.83
CA VAL A 159 -4.97 -13.58 -10.57
C VAL A 159 -6.23 -13.84 -9.74
N PRO A 160 -7.46 -13.87 -10.31
CA PRO A 160 -8.65 -14.21 -9.54
C PRO A 160 -8.58 -15.59 -8.87
N ASN A 161 -7.99 -16.59 -9.54
CA ASN A 161 -7.82 -17.94 -9.00
C ASN A 161 -6.82 -17.94 -7.83
N LEU A 162 -5.72 -17.19 -7.94
CA LEU A 162 -4.74 -17.04 -6.86
C LEU A 162 -5.35 -16.34 -5.63
N ILE A 163 -6.23 -15.37 -5.83
CA ILE A 163 -6.98 -14.73 -4.75
C ILE A 163 -7.97 -15.72 -4.12
N ALA A 164 -8.77 -16.40 -4.93
CA ALA A 164 -9.79 -17.34 -4.46
C ALA A 164 -9.20 -18.54 -3.70
N SER A 165 -8.01 -19.01 -4.10
CA SER A 165 -7.28 -20.09 -3.43
C SER A 165 -6.55 -19.66 -2.15
N GLY A 166 -6.45 -18.35 -1.88
CA GLY A 166 -5.68 -17.82 -0.76
C GLY A 166 -4.16 -17.82 -0.98
N ALA A 167 -3.69 -17.95 -2.22
CA ALA A 167 -2.28 -17.76 -2.56
C ALA A 167 -1.88 -16.28 -2.48
N ILE A 168 -2.79 -15.37 -2.79
CA ILE A 168 -2.66 -13.94 -2.56
C ILE A 168 -3.53 -13.57 -1.36
N THR A 169 -2.90 -13.19 -0.24
CA THR A 169 -3.60 -12.83 1.02
C THR A 169 -3.27 -11.41 1.50
N HIS A 170 -2.27 -10.76 0.91
CA HIS A 170 -1.86 -9.42 1.32
C HIS A 170 -2.96 -8.40 0.97
N ALA A 171 -3.52 -7.72 1.98
CA ALA A 171 -4.67 -6.83 1.82
C ALA A 171 -4.45 -5.72 0.77
N LEU A 172 -3.25 -5.11 0.74
CA LEU A 172 -2.93 -4.06 -0.23
C LEU A 172 -2.88 -4.59 -1.67
N VAL A 173 -2.46 -5.83 -1.86
CA VAL A 173 -2.46 -6.49 -3.18
C VAL A 173 -3.90 -6.76 -3.64
N LEU A 174 -4.76 -7.26 -2.74
CA LEU A 174 -6.19 -7.47 -3.04
C LEU A 174 -6.87 -6.17 -3.45
N VAL A 175 -6.61 -5.09 -2.70
CA VAL A 175 -7.17 -3.76 -3.01
C VAL A 175 -6.61 -3.22 -4.33
N ALA A 176 -5.33 -3.43 -4.63
CA ALA A 176 -4.72 -3.02 -5.89
C ALA A 176 -5.41 -3.65 -7.10
N PHE A 177 -5.67 -4.96 -7.08
CA PHE A 177 -6.41 -5.63 -8.15
C PHE A 177 -7.87 -5.22 -8.23
N TYR A 178 -8.50 -4.85 -7.12
CA TYR A 178 -9.82 -4.24 -7.15
C TYR A 178 -9.80 -2.85 -7.82
N PHE A 179 -8.80 -2.02 -7.54
CA PHE A 179 -8.60 -0.75 -8.26
C PHE A 179 -8.36 -0.96 -9.76
N LEU A 180 -7.57 -1.97 -10.13
CA LEU A 180 -7.37 -2.33 -11.54
C LEU A 180 -8.70 -2.67 -12.21
N GLN A 181 -9.53 -3.48 -11.57
CA GLN A 181 -10.86 -3.84 -12.10
C GLN A 181 -11.76 -2.60 -12.31
N ILE A 182 -11.79 -1.68 -11.34
CA ILE A 182 -12.54 -0.41 -11.45
C ILE A 182 -11.99 0.44 -12.61
N HIS A 183 -10.67 0.53 -12.73
CA HIS A 183 -10.00 1.28 -13.78
C HIS A 183 -10.34 0.73 -15.18
N GLU A 184 -10.30 -0.59 -15.36
CA GLU A 184 -10.66 -1.26 -16.64
C GLU A 184 -12.13 -1.06 -16.99
N LEU A 185 -13.02 -1.02 -16.00
CA LEU A 185 -14.44 -0.72 -16.20
C LEU A 185 -14.71 0.76 -16.49
N LYS A 186 -13.68 1.64 -16.46
CA LYS A 186 -13.80 3.08 -16.69
C LYS A 186 -14.78 3.80 -15.74
N ILE A 187 -14.94 3.28 -14.52
CA ILE A 187 -15.82 3.85 -13.47
C ILE A 187 -15.13 5.03 -12.76
N GLY A 188 -14.31 5.79 -13.43
CA GLY A 188 -13.62 6.94 -12.86
C GLY A 188 -12.57 6.57 -11.80
N THR A 189 -11.37 7.14 -11.89
CA THR A 189 -10.34 7.00 -10.84
C THR A 189 -10.42 8.19 -9.89
N PRO A 190 -10.26 7.99 -8.57
CA PRO A 190 -10.07 9.11 -7.64
C PRO A 190 -8.85 9.92 -8.08
N LYS A 191 -8.94 11.24 -8.03
CA LYS A 191 -7.76 12.08 -8.25
C LYS A 191 -6.91 12.05 -6.98
N PRO A 192 -5.57 11.95 -7.10
CA PRO A 192 -4.70 12.16 -5.96
C PRO A 192 -4.89 13.61 -5.46
N GLU A 193 -5.07 13.75 -4.15
CA GLU A 193 -5.07 15.06 -3.48
C GLU A 193 -3.63 15.56 -3.30
#